data_6ac9868f9d2bd38e452dafb3350c2aac
#
_entry.id   6ac9868f9d2bd38e452dafb3350c2aac
#
_cell.length_a   1.000
_cell.length_b   1.000
_cell.length_c   1.000
_cell.angle_alpha   90.00
_cell.angle_beta   90.00
_cell.angle_gamma   90.00
#
_symmetry.space_group_name_H-M   'P 1'
#
loop_
_entity.id
_entity.type
_entity.pdbx_description
1 polymer ?
#
loop_
_entity_poly.entity_id
_entity_poly.type
_entity_poly.pdbx_seq_one_letter_code
_entity_poly.pdbx_strand_id
1 'polypeptide(L)'
;MLLALAYQESAWDGHAGQQSTEGGYGPMHLTDVTPALMAGGDAGAAGRADVKKLAAAPALHSLQAAVKLTGMSAEKLRTDETANIRAGAALLASYHKSLHGKPSSDPGDWYGAVARYSQATGEHGARAFANRVFATVKQGAARTTPDGQRVRLQAAPEVTPATGQLAGLRLAVTKTAAAECPATVDCTFVLADPHNGQVSDRPADGIRIDTIVIHDTESSYESAIAAFQGPGASASHYVMRSSDGAVTQMVPTEDLAFHAGNYSTNMHSIGIEHEGYAANGGAWYTDAQYEATAELLKYLGARFHIPLDRQHVIGHDNVPGPNSASVVGMHWDAGPSWDWEHFMALLGTRGKARHGVGRVGSVVTIAPGFAHNKQTVQICPSDDPTGATTACTDVTQPSNFVYLRTAPSSTAPLFGDQAIHGTASGSPRVSDRGSTAQAGQQFVVADKKGAWTAIWFSGSKVWFFNPHGANTVRTRGGVTVLSSGVAGTQPVAVYGLSYPEASEYPAGKGPSTKAPLSMYGIPAGQAYVATAAPAATDDFFPSDGTVVTGGKTMYTIQYNHRTALVYSADVTARPLGGEQR
;
A
#
# COMPACT_ATOMS: atom_id res chain seq x y z
N MET A 1 6.55 -12.09 28.99
CA MET A 1 5.29 -11.92 28.20
C MET A 1 5.24 -10.58 27.45
N LEU A 2 5.29 -9.41 28.12
CA LEU A 2 5.12 -8.11 27.47
C LEU A 2 6.16 -7.85 26.36
N LEU A 3 7.44 -8.18 26.58
CA LEU A 3 8.47 -8.04 25.54
C LEU A 3 8.20 -8.94 24.31
N ALA A 4 7.69 -10.16 24.52
CA ALA A 4 7.34 -11.04 23.41
C ALA A 4 6.14 -10.50 22.63
N LEU A 5 5.15 -9.95 23.33
CA LEU A 5 3.99 -9.31 22.72
C LEU A 5 4.42 -8.09 21.88
N ALA A 6 5.18 -7.15 22.47
CA ALA A 6 5.67 -5.98 21.76
C ALA A 6 6.59 -6.33 20.57
N TYR A 7 7.31 -7.46 20.65
CA TYR A 7 8.10 -7.95 19.52
C TYR A 7 7.19 -8.39 18.36
N GLN A 8 6.12 -9.08 18.65
CA GLN A 8 5.16 -9.53 17.64
C GLN A 8 4.31 -8.37 17.09
N GLU A 9 4.07 -7.33 17.85
CA GLU A 9 3.29 -6.16 17.42
C GLU A 9 4.09 -5.19 16.54
N SER A 10 5.38 -4.99 16.81
CA SER A 10 6.17 -3.92 16.19
C SER A 10 7.66 -4.25 16.04
N ALA A 11 8.10 -5.46 16.38
CA ALA A 11 9.51 -5.77 16.56
C ALA A 11 10.24 -4.76 17.49
N TRP A 12 9.54 -4.23 18.49
CA TRP A 12 9.94 -3.17 19.45
C TRP A 12 10.19 -1.80 18.82
N ASP A 13 9.70 -1.55 17.63
CA ASP A 13 9.80 -0.25 16.98
C ASP A 13 8.69 0.70 17.46
N GLY A 14 9.06 1.90 17.87
CA GLY A 14 8.10 2.95 18.24
C GLY A 14 7.62 3.77 17.04
N HIS A 15 8.23 3.55 15.89
CA HIS A 15 7.94 4.19 14.61
C HIS A 15 7.83 5.72 14.70
N ALA A 16 8.59 6.33 15.62
CA ALA A 16 8.60 7.78 15.89
C ALA A 16 7.21 8.38 16.15
N GLY A 17 6.24 7.58 16.64
CA GLY A 17 4.87 8.00 16.90
C GLY A 17 3.98 8.05 15.67
N GLN A 18 4.45 7.57 14.51
CA GLN A 18 3.64 7.42 13.31
C GLN A 18 2.61 6.30 13.47
N GLN A 19 1.53 6.40 12.73
CA GLN A 19 0.47 5.42 12.67
C GLN A 19 0.80 4.35 11.62
N SER A 20 0.53 3.08 11.92
CA SER A 20 0.56 2.02 10.92
C SER A 20 -0.62 2.13 9.95
N THR A 21 -0.56 1.41 8.82
CA THR A 21 -1.67 1.30 7.86
C THR A 21 -2.96 0.79 8.51
N GLU A 22 -2.83 -0.07 9.52
CA GLU A 22 -3.97 -0.60 10.29
C GLU A 22 -4.41 0.30 11.45
N GLY A 23 -3.83 1.49 11.58
CA GLY A 23 -4.22 2.45 12.61
C GLY A 23 -3.57 2.26 13.97
N GLY A 24 -2.50 1.48 14.08
CA GLY A 24 -1.77 1.23 15.33
C GLY A 24 -0.68 2.26 15.61
N TYR A 25 -0.29 2.41 16.89
CA TYR A 25 0.73 3.34 17.37
C TYR A 25 1.69 2.68 18.35
N GLY A 26 2.97 2.96 18.18
CA GLY A 26 4.03 2.64 19.11
C GLY A 26 4.29 1.13 19.29
N PRO A 27 5.23 0.77 20.20
CA PRO A 27 5.69 -0.62 20.35
C PRO A 27 4.62 -1.65 20.69
N MET A 28 3.48 -1.21 21.24
CA MET A 28 2.34 -2.08 21.59
C MET A 28 1.22 -2.03 20.56
N HIS A 29 1.42 -1.34 19.42
CA HIS A 29 0.47 -1.22 18.31
C HIS A 29 -0.96 -0.88 18.78
N LEU A 30 -1.09 0.13 19.65
CA LEU A 30 -2.40 0.53 20.16
C LEU A 30 -3.21 1.21 19.04
N THR A 31 -4.30 0.59 18.61
CA THR A 31 -5.09 1.01 17.45
C THR A 31 -6.06 2.15 17.78
N ASP A 32 -6.22 3.09 16.85
CA ASP A 32 -7.20 4.17 16.92
C ASP A 32 -7.64 4.58 15.51
N VAL A 33 -8.48 3.76 14.89
CA VAL A 33 -8.93 3.92 13.51
C VAL A 33 -10.05 4.95 13.45
N THR A 34 -9.90 5.93 12.56
CA THR A 34 -10.90 6.97 12.33
C THR A 34 -11.69 6.72 11.05
N PRO A 35 -12.92 7.28 10.89
CA PRO A 35 -13.62 7.24 9.61
C PRO A 35 -12.83 7.88 8.46
N ALA A 36 -11.96 8.85 8.76
CA ALA A 36 -11.09 9.48 7.77
C ALA A 36 -9.98 8.53 7.31
N LEU A 37 -9.37 7.77 8.22
CA LEU A 37 -8.41 6.72 7.88
C LEU A 37 -9.06 5.62 7.04
N MET A 38 -10.25 5.18 7.41
CA MET A 38 -11.01 4.19 6.64
C MET A 38 -11.49 4.69 5.27
N ALA A 39 -11.77 5.96 5.12
CA ALA A 39 -12.25 6.56 3.87
C ALA A 39 -11.12 7.00 2.95
N GLY A 40 -9.94 7.19 3.50
CA GLY A 40 -8.69 7.48 2.78
C GLY A 40 -7.67 6.37 3.05
N GLY A 41 -6.61 6.34 2.33
CA GLY A 41 -5.57 5.34 2.53
C GLY A 41 -5.97 3.93 2.07
N ASP A 42 -5.48 2.90 2.76
CA ASP A 42 -5.56 1.50 2.36
C ASP A 42 -6.96 0.90 2.40
N ALA A 43 -7.77 1.40 3.32
CA ALA A 43 -9.10 0.86 3.54
C ALA A 43 -10.02 1.11 2.38
N GLY A 44 -10.01 0.50 1.28
CA GLY A 44 -10.90 0.61 0.10
C GLY A 44 -12.39 0.94 0.35
N ALA A 45 -12.63 1.60 1.47
CA ALA A 45 -13.92 1.98 2.00
C ALA A 45 -14.49 3.27 1.39
N ALA A 46 -13.76 3.94 0.49
CA ALA A 46 -14.27 5.13 -0.18
C ALA A 46 -15.56 4.80 -0.94
N GLY A 47 -16.65 5.45 -0.52
CA GLY A 47 -17.99 5.21 -1.08
C GLY A 47 -18.84 4.19 -0.30
N ARG A 48 -18.31 3.46 0.67
CA ARG A 48 -19.12 2.55 1.51
C ARG A 48 -20.00 3.34 2.49
N ALA A 49 -21.29 2.97 2.53
CA ALA A 49 -22.25 3.61 3.44
C ALA A 49 -22.02 3.26 4.94
N ASP A 50 -21.33 2.16 5.23
CA ASP A 50 -21.13 1.62 6.57
C ASP A 50 -19.80 2.04 7.25
N VAL A 51 -18.95 2.84 6.60
CA VAL A 51 -17.63 3.27 7.10
C VAL A 51 -17.68 3.82 8.53
N LYS A 52 -18.66 4.67 8.85
CA LYS A 52 -18.81 5.22 10.20
C LYS A 52 -19.13 4.16 11.25
N LYS A 53 -19.90 3.15 10.87
CA LYS A 53 -20.25 2.02 11.76
C LYS A 53 -19.04 1.12 11.99
N LEU A 54 -18.31 0.81 10.93
CA LEU A 54 -17.08 0.00 11.01
C LEU A 54 -16.02 0.72 11.84
N ALA A 55 -15.74 1.99 11.54
CA ALA A 55 -14.78 2.80 12.31
C ALA A 55 -15.14 2.92 13.79
N ALA A 56 -16.40 2.72 14.19
CA ALA A 56 -16.81 2.74 15.59
C ALA A 56 -16.65 1.38 16.31
N ALA A 57 -16.14 0.34 15.64
CA ALA A 57 -15.97 -0.98 16.26
C ALA A 57 -14.96 -0.93 17.41
N PRO A 58 -15.29 -1.42 18.61
CA PRO A 58 -14.40 -1.32 19.79
C PRO A 58 -13.02 -1.97 19.58
N ALA A 59 -12.93 -2.99 18.72
CA ALA A 59 -11.69 -3.66 18.37
C ALA A 59 -10.66 -2.72 17.69
N LEU A 60 -11.13 -1.67 17.03
CA LEU A 60 -10.29 -0.68 16.33
C LEU A 60 -9.87 0.49 17.23
N HIS A 61 -10.15 0.45 18.53
CA HIS A 61 -9.90 1.52 19.48
C HIS A 61 -9.20 1.03 20.75
N SER A 62 -8.23 0.13 20.62
CA SER A 62 -7.45 -0.37 21.77
C SER A 62 -6.70 0.77 22.49
N LEU A 63 -6.28 1.81 21.75
CA LEU A 63 -5.69 3.03 22.32
C LEU A 63 -6.68 3.74 23.26
N GLN A 64 -7.93 3.92 22.84
CA GLN A 64 -8.95 4.56 23.68
C GLN A 64 -9.31 3.71 24.91
N ALA A 65 -9.30 2.39 24.78
CA ALA A 65 -9.45 1.48 25.91
C ALA A 65 -8.28 1.65 26.90
N ALA A 66 -7.06 1.76 26.39
CA ALA A 66 -5.86 1.99 27.20
C ALA A 66 -5.85 3.37 27.88
N VAL A 67 -6.35 4.44 27.22
CA VAL A 67 -6.59 5.77 27.83
C VAL A 67 -7.50 5.65 29.06
N LYS A 68 -8.61 4.94 28.92
CA LYS A 68 -9.57 4.72 30.04
C LYS A 68 -8.95 3.95 31.20
N LEU A 69 -8.07 2.98 30.92
CA LEU A 69 -7.43 2.16 31.96
C LEU A 69 -6.31 2.90 32.68
N THR A 70 -5.58 3.78 31.99
CA THR A 70 -4.38 4.42 32.52
C THR A 70 -4.58 5.88 32.96
N GLY A 71 -5.61 6.56 32.44
CA GLY A 71 -5.81 7.99 32.62
C GLY A 71 -4.81 8.86 31.84
N MET A 72 -3.93 8.28 31.02
CA MET A 72 -3.01 9.02 30.16
C MET A 72 -3.74 9.56 28.93
N SER A 73 -3.29 10.69 28.38
CA SER A 73 -3.89 11.23 27.16
C SER A 73 -3.57 10.37 25.93
N ALA A 74 -4.48 10.36 24.94
CA ALA A 74 -4.28 9.66 23.69
C ALA A 74 -3.00 10.12 22.96
N GLU A 75 -2.75 11.43 22.95
CA GLU A 75 -1.53 12.00 22.35
C GLU A 75 -0.26 11.47 23.01
N LYS A 76 -0.24 11.37 24.35
CA LYS A 76 0.90 10.78 25.04
C LYS A 76 1.10 9.31 24.70
N LEU A 77 0.01 8.55 24.52
CA LEU A 77 0.11 7.13 24.15
C LEU A 77 0.59 6.93 22.71
N ARG A 78 0.39 7.91 21.81
CA ARG A 78 0.89 7.86 20.43
C ARG A 78 2.37 8.20 20.34
N THR A 79 2.85 9.19 21.13
CA THR A 79 4.17 9.82 20.94
C THR A 79 5.23 9.43 21.97
N ASP A 80 4.84 8.86 23.12
CA ASP A 80 5.75 8.43 24.20
C ASP A 80 5.73 6.90 24.30
N GLU A 81 6.80 6.26 23.83
CA GLU A 81 6.94 4.80 23.82
C GLU A 81 6.78 4.18 25.21
N THR A 82 7.33 4.83 26.26
CA THR A 82 7.18 4.35 27.63
C THR A 82 5.73 4.36 28.07
N ALA A 83 4.97 5.42 27.74
CA ALA A 83 3.55 5.49 28.00
C ALA A 83 2.77 4.45 27.20
N ASN A 84 3.12 4.24 25.93
CA ASN A 84 2.54 3.24 25.06
C ASN A 84 2.71 1.82 25.63
N ILE A 85 3.93 1.44 26.02
CA ILE A 85 4.23 0.13 26.62
C ILE A 85 3.45 -0.07 27.93
N ARG A 86 3.39 0.96 28.78
CA ARG A 86 2.61 0.88 30.04
C ARG A 86 1.12 0.71 29.77
N ALA A 87 0.61 1.37 28.76
CA ALA A 87 -0.79 1.31 28.37
C ALA A 87 -1.16 -0.05 27.77
N GLY A 88 -0.29 -0.61 26.90
CA GLY A 88 -0.44 -1.98 26.38
C GLY A 88 -0.37 -3.03 27.49
N ALA A 89 0.52 -2.86 28.47
CA ALA A 89 0.58 -3.74 29.65
C ALA A 89 -0.70 -3.68 30.48
N ALA A 90 -1.27 -2.49 30.68
CA ALA A 90 -2.54 -2.31 31.40
C ALA A 90 -3.71 -2.97 30.64
N LEU A 91 -3.72 -2.87 29.31
CA LEU A 91 -4.72 -3.50 28.47
C LEU A 91 -4.63 -5.03 28.55
N LEU A 92 -3.42 -5.60 28.38
CA LEU A 92 -3.18 -7.03 28.54
C LEU A 92 -3.59 -7.54 29.92
N ALA A 93 -3.24 -6.82 30.98
CA ALA A 93 -3.65 -7.16 32.36
C ALA A 93 -5.16 -7.10 32.55
N SER A 94 -5.84 -6.15 31.92
CA SER A 94 -7.31 -6.05 31.92
C SER A 94 -7.96 -7.27 31.26
N TYR A 95 -7.43 -7.72 30.13
CA TYR A 95 -7.90 -8.93 29.44
C TYR A 95 -7.69 -10.17 30.31
N HIS A 96 -6.50 -10.32 30.91
CA HIS A 96 -6.23 -11.44 31.80
C HIS A 96 -7.18 -11.45 33.01
N LYS A 97 -7.38 -10.29 33.65
CA LYS A 97 -8.32 -10.15 34.78
C LYS A 97 -9.75 -10.52 34.38
N SER A 98 -10.20 -10.15 33.20
CA SER A 98 -11.56 -10.47 32.72
C SER A 98 -11.77 -11.97 32.50
N LEU A 99 -10.72 -12.72 32.18
CA LEU A 99 -10.77 -14.16 31.96
C LEU A 99 -10.60 -14.98 33.26
N HIS A 100 -9.76 -14.50 34.18
CA HIS A 100 -9.29 -15.31 35.33
C HIS A 100 -9.55 -14.67 36.70
N GLY A 101 -10.06 -13.44 36.74
CA GLY A 101 -10.37 -12.69 37.97
C GLY A 101 -9.17 -12.18 38.76
N LYS A 102 -7.99 -12.76 38.63
CA LYS A 102 -6.76 -12.38 39.34
C LYS A 102 -5.52 -12.52 38.45
N PRO A 103 -4.46 -11.72 38.68
CA PRO A 103 -3.18 -11.88 37.98
C PRO A 103 -2.54 -13.25 38.26
N SER A 104 -1.75 -13.76 37.29
CA SER A 104 -0.89 -14.92 37.44
C SER A 104 0.58 -14.53 37.26
N SER A 105 1.44 -15.15 38.04
CA SER A 105 2.90 -15.04 37.86
C SER A 105 3.44 -16.06 36.84
N ASP A 106 2.64 -17.06 36.45
CA ASP A 106 2.99 -18.01 35.40
C ASP A 106 2.75 -17.37 34.02
N PRO A 107 3.78 -17.20 33.19
CA PRO A 107 3.61 -16.69 31.82
C PRO A 107 2.63 -17.52 30.99
N GLY A 108 2.54 -18.84 31.21
CA GLY A 108 1.64 -19.74 30.49
C GLY A 108 0.16 -19.37 30.62
N ASP A 109 -0.21 -18.84 31.79
CA ASP A 109 -1.59 -18.46 32.10
C ASP A 109 -2.08 -17.20 31.36
N TRP A 110 -1.20 -16.51 30.62
CA TRP A 110 -1.53 -15.31 29.85
C TRP A 110 -1.98 -15.62 28.41
N TYR A 111 -2.07 -16.89 28.03
CA TYR A 111 -2.37 -17.29 26.66
C TYR A 111 -3.69 -16.69 26.14
N GLY A 112 -4.75 -16.80 26.91
CA GLY A 112 -6.06 -16.24 26.53
C GLY A 112 -6.05 -14.71 26.44
N ALA A 113 -5.31 -14.03 27.34
CA ALA A 113 -5.17 -12.57 27.29
C ALA A 113 -4.37 -12.10 26.07
N VAL A 114 -3.32 -12.84 25.71
CA VAL A 114 -2.54 -12.60 24.47
C VAL A 114 -3.42 -12.84 23.25
N ALA A 115 -4.17 -13.95 23.20
CA ALA A 115 -5.11 -14.21 22.13
C ALA A 115 -6.16 -13.10 21.97
N ARG A 116 -6.65 -12.55 23.08
CA ARG A 116 -7.60 -11.42 23.10
C ARG A 116 -6.95 -10.12 22.61
N TYR A 117 -5.65 -9.93 22.86
CA TYR A 117 -4.91 -8.72 22.44
C TYR A 117 -4.89 -8.56 20.92
N SER A 118 -4.85 -9.64 20.16
CA SER A 118 -4.91 -9.62 18.69
C SER A 118 -6.19 -9.01 18.12
N GLN A 119 -7.22 -8.78 18.93
CA GLN A 119 -8.56 -8.34 18.50
C GLN A 119 -9.23 -9.25 17.46
N ALA A 120 -8.64 -10.41 17.12
CA ALA A 120 -9.19 -11.32 16.13
C ALA A 120 -10.59 -11.81 16.52
N THR A 121 -11.50 -11.85 15.55
CA THR A 121 -12.87 -12.33 15.73
C THR A 121 -12.98 -13.86 15.60
N GLY A 122 -12.01 -14.48 14.88
CA GLY A 122 -11.94 -15.92 14.66
C GLY A 122 -10.96 -16.63 15.60
N GLU A 123 -11.31 -17.88 16.01
CA GLU A 123 -10.46 -18.68 16.89
C GLU A 123 -9.09 -18.99 16.26
N HIS A 124 -9.06 -19.26 14.94
CA HIS A 124 -7.82 -19.58 14.23
C HIS A 124 -6.80 -18.45 14.35
N GLY A 125 -7.20 -17.22 14.07
CA GLY A 125 -6.31 -16.06 14.14
C GLY A 125 -5.85 -15.74 15.54
N ALA A 126 -6.77 -15.71 16.50
CA ALA A 126 -6.42 -15.49 17.90
C ALA A 126 -5.43 -16.55 18.41
N ARG A 127 -5.61 -17.81 18.02
CA ARG A 127 -4.71 -18.94 18.32
C ARG A 127 -3.35 -18.75 17.65
N ALA A 128 -3.34 -18.41 16.36
CA ALA A 128 -2.11 -18.22 15.59
C ALA A 128 -1.25 -17.11 16.20
N PHE A 129 -1.85 -15.96 16.49
CA PHE A 129 -1.17 -14.85 17.15
C PHE A 129 -0.58 -15.24 18.51
N ALA A 130 -1.40 -15.84 19.39
CA ALA A 130 -0.93 -16.28 20.71
C ALA A 130 0.21 -17.29 20.60
N ASN A 131 0.12 -18.25 19.68
CA ASN A 131 1.17 -19.24 19.44
C ASN A 131 2.49 -18.58 19.03
N ARG A 132 2.48 -17.55 18.16
CA ARG A 132 3.68 -16.82 17.76
C ARG A 132 4.30 -16.06 18.94
N VAL A 133 3.48 -15.34 19.73
CA VAL A 133 3.98 -14.67 20.94
C VAL A 133 4.64 -15.68 21.89
N PHE A 134 4.03 -16.85 22.10
CA PHE A 134 4.60 -17.90 22.97
C PHE A 134 5.82 -18.58 22.35
N ALA A 135 5.90 -18.71 21.03
CA ALA A 135 7.13 -19.15 20.35
C ALA A 135 8.27 -18.16 20.63
N THR A 136 8.01 -16.85 20.54
CA THR A 136 8.97 -15.80 20.88
C THR A 136 9.39 -15.87 22.36
N VAL A 137 8.46 -16.15 23.29
CA VAL A 137 8.80 -16.40 24.71
C VAL A 137 9.77 -17.56 24.85
N LYS A 138 9.51 -18.67 24.17
CA LYS A 138 10.34 -19.89 24.26
C LYS A 138 11.72 -19.74 23.62
N GLN A 139 11.79 -19.08 22.46
CA GLN A 139 13.02 -18.93 21.69
C GLN A 139 13.84 -17.74 22.14
N GLY A 140 13.23 -16.73 22.74
CA GLY A 140 13.81 -15.43 22.95
C GLY A 140 13.91 -14.62 21.66
N ALA A 141 14.28 -13.35 21.79
CA ALA A 141 14.55 -12.47 20.66
C ALA A 141 15.59 -11.42 21.05
N ALA A 142 16.35 -10.92 20.09
CA ALA A 142 17.29 -9.82 20.30
C ALA A 142 17.37 -8.98 19.04
N ARG A 143 17.30 -7.66 19.21
CA ARG A 143 17.35 -6.70 18.09
C ARG A 143 17.92 -5.36 18.57
N THR A 144 18.51 -4.62 17.64
CA THR A 144 18.74 -3.18 17.81
C THR A 144 17.60 -2.46 17.07
N THR A 145 16.86 -1.62 17.78
CA THR A 145 15.76 -0.82 17.22
C THR A 145 16.30 0.30 16.33
N PRO A 146 15.49 0.91 15.46
CA PRO A 146 15.93 2.01 14.58
C PRO A 146 16.51 3.20 15.33
N ASP A 147 16.05 3.49 16.55
CA ASP A 147 16.58 4.52 17.46
C ASP A 147 17.88 4.10 18.18
N GLY A 148 18.40 2.90 17.87
CA GLY A 148 19.69 2.39 18.38
C GLY A 148 19.63 1.68 19.72
N GLN A 149 18.47 1.43 20.31
CA GLN A 149 18.33 0.66 21.55
C GLN A 149 18.55 -0.83 21.29
N ARG A 150 19.33 -1.48 22.17
CA ARG A 150 19.49 -2.93 22.15
C ARG A 150 18.48 -3.58 23.08
N VAL A 151 17.48 -4.23 22.50
CA VAL A 151 16.47 -4.96 23.25
C VAL A 151 16.75 -6.46 23.17
N ARG A 152 16.57 -7.17 24.27
CA ARG A 152 16.73 -8.62 24.34
C ARG A 152 15.67 -9.24 25.25
N LEU A 153 14.99 -10.21 24.73
CA LEU A 153 14.15 -11.16 25.47
C LEU A 153 14.95 -12.46 25.64
N GLN A 154 15.15 -12.89 26.87
CA GLN A 154 15.76 -14.19 27.14
C GLN A 154 14.78 -15.32 26.79
N ALA A 155 15.30 -16.40 26.23
CA ALA A 155 14.53 -17.61 25.97
C ALA A 155 14.02 -18.23 27.29
N ALA A 156 12.78 -18.70 27.26
CA ALA A 156 12.13 -19.42 28.36
C ALA A 156 11.41 -20.68 27.81
N PRO A 157 12.17 -21.71 27.38
CA PRO A 157 11.64 -22.88 26.69
C PRO A 157 10.69 -23.73 27.56
N GLU A 158 10.77 -23.59 28.88
CA GLU A 158 9.95 -24.28 29.86
C GLU A 158 8.52 -23.76 29.93
N VAL A 159 8.23 -22.58 29.42
CA VAL A 159 6.89 -21.99 29.48
C VAL A 159 5.90 -22.82 28.66
N THR A 160 4.83 -23.28 29.32
CA THR A 160 3.77 -24.05 28.69
C THR A 160 2.52 -23.20 28.55
N PRO A 161 2.09 -22.85 27.30
CA PRO A 161 0.91 -22.01 27.09
C PRO A 161 -0.38 -22.75 27.47
N ALA A 162 -1.26 -22.08 28.21
CA ALA A 162 -2.57 -22.58 28.61
C ALA A 162 -3.60 -22.46 27.48
N THR A 163 -3.40 -23.18 26.38
CA THR A 163 -4.16 -23.05 25.11
C THR A 163 -5.67 -23.29 25.27
N GLY A 164 -6.10 -24.02 26.29
CA GLY A 164 -7.52 -24.21 26.61
C GLY A 164 -8.29 -22.94 26.96
N GLN A 165 -7.57 -21.84 27.28
CA GLN A 165 -8.18 -20.54 27.60
C GLN A 165 -8.92 -19.91 26.41
N LEU A 166 -8.63 -20.31 25.17
CA LEU A 166 -9.33 -19.82 23.98
C LEU A 166 -10.84 -20.07 24.03
N ALA A 167 -11.27 -21.21 24.58
CA ALA A 167 -12.70 -21.52 24.72
C ALA A 167 -13.47 -20.42 25.48
N GLY A 168 -12.81 -19.73 26.42
CA GLY A 168 -13.40 -18.64 27.20
C GLY A 168 -13.66 -17.37 26.37
N LEU A 169 -13.03 -17.22 25.22
CA LEU A 169 -13.16 -16.04 24.34
C LEU A 169 -14.39 -16.11 23.42
N ARG A 170 -14.99 -17.29 23.25
CA ARG A 170 -16.19 -17.53 22.40
C ARG A 170 -16.02 -16.99 20.96
N LEU A 171 -14.84 -17.24 20.38
CA LEU A 171 -14.50 -16.79 19.03
C LEU A 171 -15.19 -17.66 17.96
N ALA A 172 -15.38 -17.10 16.77
CA ALA A 172 -15.92 -17.84 15.65
C ALA A 172 -14.93 -18.94 15.18
N VAL A 173 -15.46 -20.12 14.84
CA VAL A 173 -14.68 -21.21 14.25
C VAL A 173 -14.76 -21.07 12.74
N THR A 174 -13.65 -20.75 12.09
CA THR A 174 -13.53 -20.63 10.63
C THR A 174 -12.91 -21.88 10.01
N LYS A 175 -13.37 -22.28 8.81
CA LYS A 175 -12.72 -23.34 8.03
C LYS A 175 -11.38 -22.82 7.49
N THR A 176 -10.34 -23.63 7.59
CA THR A 176 -9.07 -23.38 6.88
C THR A 176 -9.21 -23.83 5.44
N ALA A 177 -8.83 -22.95 4.48
CA ALA A 177 -8.64 -23.29 3.07
C ALA A 177 -7.16 -23.56 2.78
N ALA A 178 -6.87 -24.21 1.66
CA ALA A 178 -5.49 -24.31 1.17
C ALA A 178 -5.07 -22.94 0.61
N ALA A 179 -3.84 -22.54 0.90
CA ALA A 179 -3.30 -21.30 0.36
C ALA A 179 -3.05 -21.41 -1.16
N GLU A 180 -3.33 -20.34 -1.88
CA GLU A 180 -3.13 -20.22 -3.33
C GLU A 180 -1.73 -19.64 -3.62
N CYS A 181 -0.72 -20.48 -3.49
CA CYS A 181 0.69 -20.14 -3.61
C CYS A 181 1.46 -21.19 -4.41
N PRO A 182 2.62 -20.83 -4.98
CA PRO A 182 3.51 -21.83 -5.56
C PRO A 182 4.15 -22.68 -4.46
N ALA A 183 4.48 -23.93 -4.78
CA ALA A 183 5.13 -24.85 -3.83
C ALA A 183 6.54 -24.41 -3.37
N THR A 184 7.11 -23.41 -4.02
CA THR A 184 8.42 -22.82 -3.68
C THR A 184 8.37 -21.78 -2.57
N VAL A 185 7.17 -21.37 -2.15
CA VAL A 185 6.95 -20.37 -1.10
C VAL A 185 6.32 -21.02 0.12
N ASP A 186 6.86 -20.73 1.31
CA ASP A 186 6.22 -21.14 2.57
C ASP A 186 4.96 -20.30 2.79
N CYS A 187 3.80 -20.95 2.60
CA CYS A 187 2.53 -20.26 2.52
C CYS A 187 1.47 -20.91 3.40
N THR A 188 0.78 -20.09 4.18
CA THR A 188 -0.35 -20.49 5.01
C THR A 188 -1.60 -19.69 4.63
N PHE A 189 -2.78 -20.17 5.02
CA PHE A 189 -4.03 -19.45 4.83
C PHE A 189 -4.66 -19.11 6.19
N VAL A 190 -4.92 -17.84 6.42
CA VAL A 190 -5.56 -17.31 7.63
C VAL A 190 -6.60 -16.28 7.20
N LEU A 191 -7.87 -16.64 7.19
CA LEU A 191 -8.94 -15.81 6.65
C LEU A 191 -9.06 -14.47 7.40
N ALA A 192 -9.11 -13.37 6.65
CA ALA A 192 -9.44 -12.05 7.16
C ALA A 192 -10.89 -11.95 7.65
N ASP A 193 -11.21 -10.90 8.41
CA ASP A 193 -12.61 -10.61 8.78
C ASP A 193 -13.45 -10.36 7.52
N PRO A 194 -14.68 -10.91 7.42
CA PRO A 194 -15.54 -10.75 6.24
C PRO A 194 -15.87 -9.29 5.87
N HIS A 195 -15.72 -8.34 6.80
CA HIS A 195 -15.94 -6.91 6.52
C HIS A 195 -14.77 -6.24 5.77
N ASN A 196 -13.62 -6.91 5.70
CA ASN A 196 -12.39 -6.38 5.10
C ASN A 196 -12.27 -6.69 3.60
N GLY A 197 -13.30 -7.29 3.03
CA GLY A 197 -13.36 -7.66 1.62
C GLY A 197 -14.78 -7.95 1.18
N GLN A 198 -14.92 -8.49 -0.01
CA GLN A 198 -16.21 -8.90 -0.57
C GLN A 198 -16.07 -10.25 -1.27
N VAL A 199 -17.00 -11.15 -1.02
CA VAL A 199 -17.09 -12.42 -1.75
C VAL A 199 -17.45 -12.14 -3.21
N SER A 200 -16.71 -12.73 -4.13
CA SER A 200 -16.83 -12.60 -5.57
C SER A 200 -16.48 -13.95 -6.23
N ASP A 201 -16.43 -14.01 -7.53
CA ASP A 201 -16.00 -15.20 -8.29
C ASP A 201 -15.11 -14.76 -9.47
N ARG A 202 -14.13 -13.87 -9.17
CA ARG A 202 -13.21 -13.35 -10.19
C ARG A 202 -12.28 -14.45 -10.72
N PRO A 203 -12.04 -14.57 -12.01
CA PRO A 203 -12.60 -13.78 -13.11
C PRO A 203 -13.86 -14.39 -13.72
N ALA A 204 -14.47 -15.40 -13.11
CA ALA A 204 -15.63 -16.10 -13.67
C ALA A 204 -16.89 -15.23 -13.70
N ASP A 205 -16.99 -14.26 -12.79
CA ASP A 205 -18.06 -13.23 -12.77
C ASP A 205 -17.89 -12.16 -13.87
N GLY A 206 -16.75 -12.16 -14.59
CA GLY A 206 -16.43 -11.20 -15.64
C GLY A 206 -15.50 -10.06 -15.21
N ILE A 207 -15.18 -9.94 -13.91
CA ILE A 207 -14.21 -8.97 -13.39
C ILE A 207 -12.79 -9.51 -13.59
N ARG A 208 -12.00 -8.86 -14.43
CA ARG A 208 -10.62 -9.28 -14.67
C ARG A 208 -9.72 -8.90 -13.50
N ILE A 209 -8.80 -9.79 -13.16
CA ILE A 209 -7.66 -9.47 -12.28
C ILE A 209 -6.47 -9.20 -13.21
N ASP A 210 -6.06 -7.94 -13.33
CA ASP A 210 -5.02 -7.51 -14.27
C ASP A 210 -3.89 -6.69 -13.62
N THR A 211 -3.95 -6.46 -12.32
CA THR A 211 -2.98 -5.65 -11.58
C THR A 211 -2.56 -6.34 -10.28
N ILE A 212 -1.30 -6.18 -9.89
CA ILE A 212 -0.79 -6.53 -8.56
C ILE A 212 -0.30 -5.26 -7.89
N VAL A 213 -0.74 -5.02 -6.65
CA VAL A 213 -0.35 -3.85 -5.87
C VAL A 213 0.58 -4.29 -4.73
N ILE A 214 1.77 -3.70 -4.71
CA ILE A 214 2.78 -3.89 -3.67
C ILE A 214 2.56 -2.86 -2.58
N HIS A 215 2.37 -3.34 -1.36
CA HIS A 215 2.18 -2.56 -0.14
C HIS A 215 3.30 -2.81 0.86
N ASP A 216 3.35 -2.02 1.91
CA ASP A 216 3.96 -2.41 3.17
C ASP A 216 3.05 -2.14 4.36
N THR A 217 3.25 -2.91 5.41
CA THR A 217 2.35 -2.95 6.55
C THR A 217 2.52 -1.75 7.50
N GLU A 218 3.58 -0.94 7.35
CA GLU A 218 3.99 0.04 8.37
C GLU A 218 3.93 -0.56 9.82
N SER A 219 4.11 -1.87 9.92
CA SER A 219 4.01 -2.66 11.15
C SER A 219 4.75 -4.00 11.02
N SER A 220 4.59 -4.89 12.01
CA SER A 220 5.09 -6.27 11.91
C SER A 220 4.12 -7.17 11.12
N TYR A 221 4.67 -8.24 10.54
CA TYR A 221 3.91 -9.29 9.87
C TYR A 221 2.73 -9.79 10.70
N GLU A 222 2.97 -10.05 11.99
CA GLU A 222 1.97 -10.58 12.90
C GLU A 222 0.89 -9.56 13.25
N SER A 223 1.27 -8.29 13.36
CA SER A 223 0.34 -7.20 13.62
C SER A 223 -0.62 -7.01 12.46
N ALA A 224 -0.11 -6.97 11.23
CA ALA A 224 -0.93 -6.88 10.03
C ALA A 224 -1.94 -8.04 9.93
N ILE A 225 -1.49 -9.29 10.15
CA ILE A 225 -2.39 -10.46 10.16
C ILE A 225 -3.47 -10.32 11.24
N ALA A 226 -3.09 -9.87 12.45
CA ALA A 226 -4.05 -9.70 13.54
C ALA A 226 -5.07 -8.59 13.23
N ALA A 227 -4.61 -7.47 12.67
CA ALA A 227 -5.47 -6.35 12.27
C ALA A 227 -6.47 -6.77 11.19
N PHE A 228 -6.02 -7.50 10.17
CA PHE A 228 -6.90 -7.99 9.10
C PHE A 228 -7.93 -9.04 9.59
N GLN A 229 -7.64 -9.72 10.69
CA GLN A 229 -8.60 -10.61 11.35
C GLN A 229 -9.60 -9.88 12.25
N GLY A 230 -9.35 -8.62 12.57
CA GLY A 230 -10.30 -7.74 13.24
C GLY A 230 -11.32 -7.17 12.25
N PRO A 231 -12.47 -6.66 12.74
CA PRO A 231 -13.51 -6.06 11.91
C PRO A 231 -13.08 -4.65 11.45
N GLY A 232 -12.07 -4.57 10.63
CA GLY A 232 -11.58 -3.35 9.99
C GLY A 232 -12.37 -2.99 8.73
N ALA A 233 -11.77 -2.22 7.86
CA ALA A 233 -12.27 -2.00 6.52
C ALA A 233 -11.18 -2.27 5.48
N SER A 234 -10.07 -2.88 5.88
CA SER A 234 -8.93 -3.21 5.03
C SER A 234 -8.43 -4.63 5.28
N ALA A 235 -8.04 -5.29 4.23
CA ALA A 235 -7.18 -6.46 4.21
C ALA A 235 -6.55 -6.58 2.83
N SER A 236 -5.36 -7.15 2.78
CA SER A 236 -4.70 -7.54 1.54
C SER A 236 -4.90 -9.03 1.29
N HIS A 237 -4.70 -9.47 0.04
CA HIS A 237 -4.80 -10.90 -0.27
C HIS A 237 -3.68 -11.70 0.40
N TYR A 238 -2.48 -11.11 0.48
CA TYR A 238 -1.30 -11.74 1.06
C TYR A 238 -0.56 -10.78 1.98
N VAL A 239 0.02 -11.34 3.04
CA VAL A 239 0.98 -10.66 3.92
C VAL A 239 2.29 -11.44 3.89
N MET A 240 3.43 -10.77 3.76
CA MET A 240 4.74 -11.38 3.61
C MET A 240 5.70 -10.95 4.71
N ARG A 241 6.38 -11.92 5.33
CA ARG A 241 7.35 -11.67 6.40
C ARG A 241 8.72 -11.25 5.87
N SER A 242 9.31 -10.24 6.51
CA SER A 242 10.60 -9.69 6.11
C SER A 242 11.77 -10.67 6.28
N SER A 243 11.78 -11.43 7.37
CA SER A 243 12.96 -12.22 7.76
C SER A 243 13.26 -13.41 6.86
N ASP A 244 12.26 -14.01 6.22
CA ASP A 244 12.37 -15.27 5.49
C ASP A 244 11.44 -15.40 4.28
N GLY A 245 10.62 -14.38 4.00
CA GLY A 245 9.67 -14.41 2.87
C GLY A 245 8.48 -15.34 3.08
N ALA A 246 8.21 -15.81 4.31
CA ALA A 246 7.00 -16.61 4.58
C ALA A 246 5.73 -15.77 4.34
N VAL A 247 4.71 -16.40 3.77
CA VAL A 247 3.49 -15.75 3.29
C VAL A 247 2.27 -16.25 4.07
N THR A 248 1.39 -15.34 4.46
CA THR A 248 0.03 -15.66 4.87
C THR A 248 -0.95 -15.09 3.85
N GLN A 249 -1.73 -15.96 3.22
CA GLN A 249 -2.89 -15.54 2.44
C GLN A 249 -4.05 -15.23 3.38
N MET A 250 -4.68 -14.06 3.20
CA MET A 250 -5.76 -13.56 4.07
C MET A 250 -7.11 -13.50 3.38
N VAL A 251 -7.13 -13.34 2.05
CA VAL A 251 -8.34 -13.29 1.22
C VAL A 251 -8.15 -14.22 0.03
N PRO A 252 -9.14 -15.07 -0.34
CA PRO A 252 -9.09 -15.84 -1.59
C PRO A 252 -8.86 -14.93 -2.80
N THR A 253 -8.10 -15.37 -3.78
CA THR A 253 -7.78 -14.51 -4.94
C THR A 253 -9.00 -14.20 -5.81
N GLU A 254 -10.03 -15.04 -5.78
CA GLU A 254 -11.31 -14.81 -6.45
C GLU A 254 -12.16 -13.73 -5.77
N ASP A 255 -11.96 -13.48 -4.48
CA ASP A 255 -12.65 -12.46 -3.70
C ASP A 255 -11.97 -11.08 -3.84
N LEU A 256 -12.69 -10.01 -3.49
CA LEU A 256 -12.13 -8.66 -3.42
C LEU A 256 -11.57 -8.41 -2.02
N ALA A 257 -10.31 -8.04 -1.91
CA ALA A 257 -9.74 -7.45 -0.70
C ALA A 257 -9.80 -5.92 -0.78
N PHE A 258 -10.03 -5.26 0.35
CA PHE A 258 -10.01 -3.79 0.42
C PHE A 258 -8.61 -3.34 0.86
N HIS A 259 -7.71 -3.09 -0.11
CA HIS A 259 -6.31 -2.75 0.15
C HIS A 259 -5.84 -1.45 -0.51
N ALA A 260 -6.48 -1.01 -1.60
CA ALA A 260 -5.91 0.02 -2.46
C ALA A 260 -6.48 1.43 -2.25
N GLY A 261 -7.39 1.64 -1.28
CA GLY A 261 -8.07 2.93 -1.11
C GLY A 261 -8.89 3.40 -2.32
N ASN A 262 -9.06 2.52 -3.30
CA ASN A 262 -9.76 2.77 -4.56
C ASN A 262 -10.51 1.52 -4.98
N TYR A 263 -11.84 1.60 -5.02
CA TYR A 263 -12.68 0.43 -5.27
C TYR A 263 -12.49 -0.17 -6.66
N SER A 264 -12.34 0.65 -7.71
CA SER A 264 -12.06 0.14 -9.06
C SER A 264 -10.70 -0.60 -9.11
N THR A 265 -9.71 -0.13 -8.35
CA THR A 265 -8.44 -0.86 -8.22
C THR A 265 -8.62 -2.16 -7.44
N ASN A 266 -9.35 -2.15 -6.31
CA ASN A 266 -9.63 -3.38 -5.55
C ASN A 266 -10.34 -4.45 -6.39
N MET A 267 -11.28 -4.04 -7.25
CA MET A 267 -11.98 -4.95 -8.16
C MET A 267 -11.03 -5.69 -9.11
N HIS A 268 -9.97 -5.04 -9.57
CA HIS A 268 -9.08 -5.53 -10.64
C HIS A 268 -7.69 -5.95 -10.16
N SER A 269 -7.44 -5.98 -8.85
CA SER A 269 -6.09 -6.24 -8.35
C SER A 269 -6.02 -7.33 -7.28
N ILE A 270 -4.77 -7.75 -7.05
CA ILE A 270 -4.34 -8.54 -5.90
C ILE A 270 -3.35 -7.67 -5.12
N GLY A 271 -3.64 -7.40 -3.83
CA GLY A 271 -2.75 -6.70 -2.93
C GLY A 271 -1.82 -7.65 -2.19
N ILE A 272 -0.57 -7.25 -2.00
CA ILE A 272 0.45 -7.99 -1.24
C ILE A 272 1.11 -7.02 -0.28
N GLU A 273 0.91 -7.24 1.02
CA GLU A 273 1.54 -6.51 2.10
C GLU A 273 2.91 -7.07 2.44
N HIS A 274 3.90 -6.23 2.59
CA HIS A 274 5.25 -6.60 3.01
C HIS A 274 5.53 -6.05 4.40
N GLU A 275 5.92 -6.93 5.32
CA GLU A 275 6.38 -6.47 6.62
C GLU A 275 7.49 -5.44 6.45
N GLY A 276 7.25 -4.22 6.92
CA GLY A 276 8.22 -3.14 6.79
C GLY A 276 7.64 -1.77 7.07
N TYR A 277 8.50 -0.78 6.80
CA TYR A 277 8.19 0.63 6.95
C TYR A 277 8.77 1.38 5.75
N ALA A 278 7.91 2.00 4.96
CA ALA A 278 8.28 2.64 3.69
C ALA A 278 9.38 3.71 3.84
N ALA A 279 9.35 4.47 4.94
CA ALA A 279 10.37 5.48 5.24
C ALA A 279 11.78 4.89 5.43
N ASN A 280 11.85 3.67 5.97
CA ASN A 280 13.07 2.95 6.31
C ASN A 280 13.21 1.63 5.55
N GLY A 281 12.56 1.49 4.41
CA GLY A 281 12.45 0.24 3.65
C GLY A 281 13.78 -0.46 3.34
N GLY A 282 14.87 0.31 3.21
CA GLY A 282 16.22 -0.27 3.05
C GLY A 282 16.69 -1.16 4.20
N ALA A 283 16.08 -1.06 5.39
CA ALA A 283 16.36 -1.94 6.53
C ALA A 283 15.36 -3.11 6.63
N TRP A 284 14.24 -3.05 5.93
CA TRP A 284 13.11 -3.99 6.04
C TRP A 284 12.93 -4.86 4.81
N TYR A 285 13.10 -4.32 3.61
CA TYR A 285 12.91 -5.06 2.36
C TYR A 285 14.12 -5.94 2.09
N THR A 286 14.02 -7.21 2.48
CA THR A 286 15.09 -8.20 2.38
C THR A 286 15.07 -8.95 1.04
N ASP A 287 16.20 -9.55 0.67
CA ASP A 287 16.27 -10.43 -0.50
C ASP A 287 15.25 -11.58 -0.40
N ALA A 288 15.02 -12.13 0.79
CA ALA A 288 14.04 -13.19 1.02
C ALA A 288 12.61 -12.73 0.68
N GLN A 289 12.24 -11.48 1.04
CA GLN A 289 10.96 -10.90 0.63
C GLN A 289 10.89 -10.73 -0.89
N TYR A 290 11.90 -10.12 -1.52
CA TYR A 290 11.91 -9.92 -2.97
C TYR A 290 11.80 -11.23 -3.73
N GLU A 291 12.55 -12.27 -3.34
CA GLU A 291 12.53 -13.58 -3.98
C GLU A 291 11.19 -14.27 -3.81
N ALA A 292 10.64 -14.33 -2.60
CA ALA A 292 9.34 -14.92 -2.34
C ALA A 292 8.20 -14.18 -3.06
N THR A 293 8.25 -12.84 -3.08
CA THR A 293 7.29 -12.02 -3.84
C THR A 293 7.39 -12.33 -5.33
N ALA A 294 8.59 -12.41 -5.89
CA ALA A 294 8.77 -12.71 -7.31
C ALA A 294 8.21 -14.10 -7.68
N GLU A 295 8.40 -15.12 -6.85
CA GLU A 295 7.83 -16.45 -7.06
C GLU A 295 6.29 -16.43 -6.96
N LEU A 296 5.73 -15.72 -5.97
CA LEU A 296 4.29 -15.54 -5.85
C LEU A 296 3.71 -14.80 -7.07
N LEU A 297 4.36 -13.73 -7.54
CA LEU A 297 3.90 -12.99 -8.71
C LEU A 297 3.95 -13.83 -9.99
N LYS A 298 4.98 -14.66 -10.19
CA LYS A 298 5.05 -15.59 -11.32
C LYS A 298 3.87 -16.57 -11.32
N TYR A 299 3.50 -17.07 -10.14
CA TYR A 299 2.34 -17.94 -9.97
C TYR A 299 1.03 -17.20 -10.29
N LEU A 300 0.81 -16.02 -9.72
CA LEU A 300 -0.40 -15.22 -9.94
C LEU A 300 -0.49 -14.72 -11.39
N GLY A 301 0.64 -14.26 -11.97
CA GLY A 301 0.72 -13.83 -13.36
C GLY A 301 0.38 -14.95 -14.35
N ALA A 302 0.84 -16.18 -14.10
CA ALA A 302 0.47 -17.33 -14.90
C ALA A 302 -1.01 -17.70 -14.74
N ARG A 303 -1.55 -17.62 -13.53
CA ARG A 303 -2.94 -17.98 -13.21
C ARG A 303 -3.95 -17.02 -13.82
N PHE A 304 -3.71 -15.71 -13.70
CA PHE A 304 -4.63 -14.65 -14.10
C PHE A 304 -4.22 -13.95 -15.40
N HIS A 305 -3.15 -14.40 -16.05
CA HIS A 305 -2.60 -13.78 -17.26
C HIS A 305 -2.17 -12.31 -17.06
N ILE A 306 -1.68 -11.96 -15.86
CA ILE A 306 -1.21 -10.62 -15.56
C ILE A 306 0.20 -10.44 -16.14
N PRO A 307 0.45 -9.42 -16.98
CA PRO A 307 1.81 -9.10 -17.42
C PRO A 307 2.66 -8.70 -16.23
N LEU A 308 3.83 -9.31 -16.06
CA LEU A 308 4.74 -9.03 -14.95
C LEU A 308 5.65 -7.84 -15.27
N ASP A 309 5.09 -6.75 -15.74
CA ASP A 309 5.79 -5.49 -16.00
C ASP A 309 5.39 -4.39 -15.02
N ARG A 310 6.10 -3.27 -15.07
CA ARG A 310 5.90 -2.16 -14.12
C ARG A 310 4.58 -1.39 -14.34
N GLN A 311 3.86 -1.68 -15.41
CA GLN A 311 2.55 -1.11 -15.71
C GLN A 311 1.41 -1.90 -15.06
N HIS A 312 1.63 -3.19 -14.73
CA HIS A 312 0.66 -4.08 -14.10
C HIS A 312 1.08 -4.51 -12.68
N VAL A 313 2.36 -4.34 -12.32
CA VAL A 313 2.88 -4.51 -10.96
C VAL A 313 3.25 -3.14 -10.43
N ILE A 314 2.39 -2.58 -9.60
CA ILE A 314 2.48 -1.19 -9.13
C ILE A 314 2.66 -1.13 -7.60
N GLY A 315 3.16 -0.02 -7.09
CA GLY A 315 3.09 0.27 -5.65
C GLY A 315 1.76 0.92 -5.29
N HIS A 316 1.38 0.88 -4.04
CA HIS A 316 0.19 1.59 -3.57
C HIS A 316 0.30 3.11 -3.84
N ASP A 317 1.51 3.66 -3.75
CA ASP A 317 1.79 5.04 -4.14
C ASP A 317 1.50 5.36 -5.62
N ASN A 318 1.19 4.36 -6.45
CA ASN A 318 0.80 4.54 -7.86
C ASN A 318 -0.70 4.40 -8.10
N VAL A 319 -1.49 4.02 -7.10
CA VAL A 319 -2.95 3.91 -7.20
C VAL A 319 -3.58 5.31 -7.25
N PRO A 320 -4.52 5.58 -8.18
CA PRO A 320 -5.16 6.89 -8.26
C PRO A 320 -6.08 7.15 -7.06
N GLY A 321 -6.17 8.39 -6.60
CA GLY A 321 -7.21 8.77 -5.65
C GLY A 321 -8.60 8.61 -6.28
N PRO A 322 -9.58 8.01 -5.58
CA PRO A 322 -10.91 7.75 -6.14
C PRO A 322 -11.71 9.03 -6.46
N ASN A 323 -11.39 10.12 -5.79
CA ASN A 323 -11.98 11.45 -5.99
C ASN A 323 -10.98 12.54 -5.60
N SER A 324 -11.27 13.80 -5.93
CA SER A 324 -10.36 14.92 -5.70
C SER A 324 -10.00 15.14 -4.23
N ALA A 325 -10.91 14.86 -3.30
CA ALA A 325 -10.67 15.05 -1.87
C ALA A 325 -9.75 13.97 -1.28
N SER A 326 -9.75 12.77 -1.87
CA SER A 326 -8.97 11.64 -1.39
C SER A 326 -7.52 11.63 -1.89
N VAL A 327 -7.18 12.42 -2.94
CA VAL A 327 -5.82 12.40 -3.54
C VAL A 327 -4.72 12.65 -2.52
N VAL A 328 -4.91 13.60 -1.60
CA VAL A 328 -3.91 13.97 -0.59
C VAL A 328 -3.71 12.86 0.44
N GLY A 329 -4.79 12.14 0.79
CA GLY A 329 -4.78 11.09 1.81
C GLY A 329 -4.44 9.69 1.27
N MET A 330 -4.14 9.55 -0.03
CA MET A 330 -3.70 8.26 -0.59
C MET A 330 -2.31 7.90 -0.06
N HIS A 331 -2.14 6.66 0.34
CA HIS A 331 -0.90 6.12 0.86
C HIS A 331 0.26 6.22 -0.14
N TRP A 332 1.48 6.15 0.37
CA TRP A 332 2.73 6.35 -0.38
C TRP A 332 3.68 5.13 -0.32
N ASP A 333 3.25 4.02 0.24
CA ASP A 333 3.93 2.72 0.24
C ASP A 333 3.90 2.04 -1.16
N ALA A 334 4.79 1.16 -1.49
CA ALA A 334 5.98 0.71 -0.76
C ALA A 334 7.11 1.74 -0.69
N GLY A 335 6.89 2.99 -1.09
CA GLY A 335 7.78 4.12 -0.87
C GLY A 335 9.05 4.15 -1.74
N PRO A 336 10.00 5.04 -1.39
CA PRO A 336 11.19 5.28 -2.19
C PRO A 336 12.24 4.17 -2.10
N SER A 337 12.14 3.28 -1.11
CA SER A 337 13.16 2.27 -0.80
C SER A 337 12.87 0.90 -1.42
N TRP A 338 11.73 0.68 -2.05
CA TRP A 338 11.47 -0.54 -2.80
C TRP A 338 12.30 -0.55 -4.09
N ASP A 339 13.23 -1.51 -4.23
CA ASP A 339 14.09 -1.61 -5.41
C ASP A 339 13.35 -2.24 -6.61
N TRP A 340 12.61 -1.40 -7.34
CA TRP A 340 11.89 -1.82 -8.54
C TRP A 340 12.78 -2.43 -9.60
N GLU A 341 14.04 -1.98 -9.75
CA GLU A 341 14.95 -2.50 -10.79
C GLU A 341 15.41 -3.92 -10.46
N HIS A 342 15.73 -4.17 -9.19
CA HIS A 342 16.04 -5.51 -8.68
C HIS A 342 14.83 -6.43 -8.80
N PHE A 343 13.67 -5.96 -8.33
CA PHE A 343 12.43 -6.74 -8.34
C PHE A 343 12.00 -7.14 -9.76
N MET A 344 12.01 -6.20 -10.73
CA MET A 344 11.73 -6.51 -12.13
C MET A 344 12.76 -7.47 -12.74
N ALA A 345 14.02 -7.46 -12.27
CA ALA A 345 15.01 -8.43 -12.69
C ALA A 345 14.69 -9.86 -12.22
N LEU A 346 14.20 -10.02 -10.97
CA LEU A 346 13.73 -11.31 -10.43
C LEU A 346 12.51 -11.85 -11.18
N LEU A 347 11.64 -10.96 -11.66
CA LEU A 347 10.50 -11.32 -12.54
C LEU A 347 10.90 -11.66 -13.97
N GLY A 348 12.19 -11.47 -14.34
CA GLY A 348 12.68 -11.76 -15.69
C GLY A 348 12.31 -10.70 -16.74
N THR A 349 11.77 -9.55 -16.33
CA THR A 349 11.26 -8.50 -17.22
C THR A 349 12.24 -7.35 -17.44
N ARG A 350 13.41 -7.39 -16.80
CA ARG A 350 14.48 -6.42 -17.01
C ARG A 350 15.03 -6.54 -18.44
N GLY A 351 14.51 -5.70 -19.33
CA GLY A 351 14.98 -5.64 -20.70
C GLY A 351 16.45 -5.20 -20.79
N LYS A 352 17.18 -5.66 -21.83
CA LYS A 352 18.52 -5.16 -22.19
C LYS A 352 18.44 -3.74 -22.82
N ALA A 353 17.60 -2.86 -22.24
CA ALA A 353 17.44 -1.51 -22.74
C ALA A 353 18.69 -0.68 -22.45
N ARG A 354 19.12 0.12 -23.41
CA ARG A 354 20.26 1.03 -23.24
C ARG A 354 19.78 2.34 -22.61
N HIS A 355 20.57 2.84 -21.68
CA HIS A 355 20.38 4.20 -21.16
C HIS A 355 20.32 5.21 -22.29
N GLY A 356 19.54 6.25 -22.11
CA GLY A 356 19.42 7.35 -23.06
C GLY A 356 18.04 7.97 -23.10
N VAL A 357 17.96 9.09 -23.81
CA VAL A 357 16.72 9.84 -24.08
C VAL A 357 16.50 9.86 -25.58
N GLY A 358 15.30 9.58 -26.03
CA GLY A 358 14.91 9.74 -27.43
C GLY A 358 14.72 11.21 -27.84
N ARG A 359 14.08 11.44 -28.98
CA ARG A 359 13.62 12.78 -29.40
C ARG A 359 12.44 13.25 -28.52
N VAL A 360 12.12 14.52 -28.54
CA VAL A 360 10.87 15.06 -27.99
C VAL A 360 9.69 14.30 -28.62
N GLY A 361 8.72 13.91 -27.82
CA GLY A 361 7.58 13.07 -28.19
C GLY A 361 7.86 11.56 -28.19
N SER A 362 9.09 11.10 -27.89
CA SER A 362 9.38 9.69 -27.60
C SER A 362 9.06 9.33 -26.15
N VAL A 363 8.99 8.06 -25.84
CA VAL A 363 8.78 7.56 -24.48
C VAL A 363 10.10 7.14 -23.86
N VAL A 364 10.28 7.52 -22.61
CA VAL A 364 11.37 7.05 -21.74
C VAL A 364 10.80 6.30 -20.54
N THR A 365 11.55 5.32 -20.08
CA THR A 365 11.31 4.66 -18.79
C THR A 365 12.33 5.19 -17.79
N ILE A 366 11.88 5.60 -16.61
CA ILE A 366 12.76 6.03 -15.52
C ILE A 366 13.58 4.83 -15.04
N ALA A 367 14.90 4.99 -14.94
CA ALA A 367 15.83 3.92 -14.54
C ALA A 367 17.10 4.54 -13.92
N PRO A 368 17.02 5.04 -12.68
CA PRO A 368 18.11 5.78 -12.06
C PRO A 368 19.25 4.91 -11.52
N GLY A 369 19.05 3.58 -11.43
CA GLY A 369 20.04 2.66 -10.84
C GLY A 369 20.03 2.71 -9.32
N PHE A 370 19.09 2.02 -8.67
CA PHE A 370 18.74 2.12 -7.26
C PHE A 370 19.96 2.24 -6.32
N ALA A 371 20.89 1.31 -6.39
CA ALA A 371 22.06 1.26 -5.47
C ALA A 371 22.94 2.52 -5.52
N HIS A 372 22.99 3.19 -6.68
CA HIS A 372 23.81 4.38 -6.92
C HIS A 372 23.03 5.68 -6.87
N ASN A 373 21.70 5.62 -6.98
CA ASN A 373 20.81 6.77 -6.93
C ASN A 373 20.47 7.13 -5.49
N LYS A 374 21.41 7.76 -4.80
CA LYS A 374 21.20 8.23 -3.43
C LYS A 374 20.50 9.58 -3.45
N GLN A 375 19.30 9.63 -2.88
CA GLN A 375 18.53 10.86 -2.69
C GLN A 375 18.47 11.21 -1.20
N THR A 376 18.46 12.52 -0.90
CA THR A 376 18.14 13.01 0.44
C THR A 376 16.64 13.21 0.53
N VAL A 377 16.00 12.53 1.46
CA VAL A 377 14.58 12.66 1.80
C VAL A 377 14.44 13.15 3.23
N GLN A 378 13.30 13.77 3.54
CA GLN A 378 12.95 14.18 4.90
C GLN A 378 11.97 13.20 5.51
N ILE A 379 12.38 12.53 6.59
CA ILE A 379 11.50 11.70 7.41
C ILE A 379 10.92 12.58 8.51
N CYS A 380 9.61 12.67 8.56
CA CYS A 380 8.88 13.59 9.44
C CYS A 380 7.98 12.81 10.39
N PRO A 381 7.57 13.39 11.56
CA PRO A 381 6.63 12.76 12.49
C PRO A 381 5.20 12.59 11.94
N SER A 382 4.91 13.14 10.79
CA SER A 382 3.60 13.05 10.13
C SER A 382 3.80 12.76 8.65
N ASP A 383 2.96 11.90 8.10
CA ASP A 383 2.94 11.54 6.67
C ASP A 383 2.24 12.58 5.78
N ASP A 384 1.66 13.63 6.36
CA ASP A 384 1.10 14.73 5.58
C ASP A 384 2.17 15.33 4.64
N PRO A 385 2.07 15.18 3.32
CA PRO A 385 3.08 15.64 2.36
C PRO A 385 3.26 17.16 2.38
N THR A 386 2.30 17.90 2.91
CA THR A 386 2.29 19.37 3.00
C THR A 386 2.57 19.90 4.40
N GLY A 387 2.73 19.01 5.38
CA GLY A 387 2.90 19.36 6.79
C GLY A 387 4.17 20.15 7.10
N ALA A 388 4.26 20.68 8.33
CA ALA A 388 5.44 21.41 8.79
C ALA A 388 6.68 20.50 8.85
N THR A 389 7.85 21.04 8.47
CA THR A 389 9.11 20.30 8.38
C THR A 389 10.02 20.49 9.60
N THR A 390 9.58 21.19 10.64
CA THR A 390 10.41 21.62 11.77
C THR A 390 10.94 20.48 12.65
N ALA A 391 10.35 19.28 12.56
CA ALA A 391 10.79 18.10 13.30
C ALA A 391 11.25 16.96 12.37
N CYS A 392 11.48 17.25 11.08
CA CYS A 392 11.93 16.24 10.13
C CYS A 392 13.44 16.00 10.22
N THR A 393 13.87 14.79 9.89
CA THR A 393 15.27 14.40 9.79
C THR A 393 15.64 14.14 8.34
N ASP A 394 16.72 14.73 7.85
CA ASP A 394 17.25 14.46 6.52
C ASP A 394 17.99 13.12 6.50
N VAL A 395 17.58 12.22 5.61
CA VAL A 395 18.22 10.91 5.40
C VAL A 395 18.63 10.77 3.94
N THR A 396 19.90 10.46 3.69
CA THR A 396 20.40 10.15 2.34
C THR A 396 20.49 8.64 2.18
N GLN A 397 19.67 8.09 1.28
CA GLN A 397 19.55 6.64 1.09
C GLN A 397 19.41 6.27 -0.40
N PRO A 398 19.70 5.01 -0.78
CA PRO A 398 19.34 4.49 -2.10
C PRO A 398 17.85 4.69 -2.35
N SER A 399 17.49 5.12 -3.55
CA SER A 399 16.11 5.51 -3.85
C SER A 399 15.71 5.14 -5.27
N ASN A 400 14.48 4.72 -5.42
CA ASN A 400 13.91 4.25 -6.68
C ASN A 400 13.38 5.38 -7.60
N PHE A 401 13.68 6.64 -7.35
CA PHE A 401 13.07 7.77 -8.03
C PHE A 401 14.06 8.87 -8.44
N VAL A 402 13.63 9.76 -9.29
CA VAL A 402 14.27 11.05 -9.57
C VAL A 402 13.36 12.20 -9.13
N TYR A 403 13.94 13.28 -8.54
CA TYR A 403 13.18 14.48 -8.23
C TYR A 403 12.81 15.25 -9.49
N LEU A 404 11.58 15.76 -9.51
CA LEU A 404 11.02 16.60 -10.56
C LEU A 404 11.05 18.07 -10.12
N ARG A 405 11.42 18.96 -11.07
CA ARG A 405 11.56 20.38 -10.83
C ARG A 405 10.78 21.21 -11.85
N THR A 406 10.48 22.44 -11.49
CA THR A 406 9.73 23.38 -12.34
C THR A 406 10.55 23.92 -13.51
N ALA A 407 11.89 23.83 -13.45
CA ALA A 407 12.81 24.31 -14.50
C ALA A 407 14.08 23.43 -14.57
N PRO A 408 14.84 23.46 -15.69
CA PRO A 408 16.08 22.69 -15.86
C PRO A 408 17.25 23.29 -15.07
N SER A 409 17.14 23.28 -13.75
CA SER A 409 18.14 23.79 -12.80
C SER A 409 18.05 23.04 -11.47
N SER A 410 19.22 22.76 -10.86
CA SER A 410 19.30 22.17 -9.52
C SER A 410 18.75 23.09 -8.42
N THR A 411 18.69 24.38 -8.66
CA THR A 411 18.14 25.39 -7.73
C THR A 411 16.66 25.71 -7.99
N ALA A 412 16.08 25.19 -9.07
CA ALA A 412 14.65 25.36 -9.31
C ALA A 412 13.84 24.61 -8.22
N PRO A 413 12.67 25.14 -7.80
CA PRO A 413 11.80 24.48 -6.86
C PRO A 413 11.43 23.07 -7.32
N LEU A 414 11.20 22.17 -6.36
CA LEU A 414 10.56 20.89 -6.63
C LEU A 414 9.15 21.14 -7.19
N PHE A 415 8.75 20.29 -8.13
CA PHE A 415 7.41 20.39 -8.71
C PHE A 415 6.37 20.06 -7.62
N GLY A 416 5.40 20.96 -7.45
CA GLY A 416 4.24 20.72 -6.58
C GLY A 416 3.09 20.15 -7.39
N ASP A 417 2.65 18.94 -7.07
CA ASP A 417 1.42 18.39 -7.64
C ASP A 417 0.23 19.24 -7.21
N GLN A 418 -0.60 19.66 -8.17
CA GLN A 418 -1.66 20.64 -7.92
C GLN A 418 -2.72 20.14 -6.94
N ALA A 419 -3.02 18.84 -6.93
CA ALA A 419 -4.00 18.27 -6.01
C ALA A 419 -3.46 18.12 -4.59
N ILE A 420 -2.13 18.04 -4.43
CA ILE A 420 -1.46 17.91 -3.13
C ILE A 420 -1.06 19.28 -2.59
N HIS A 421 -0.44 20.11 -3.41
CA HIS A 421 0.23 21.34 -3.00
C HIS A 421 -0.51 22.63 -3.41
N GLY A 422 -1.57 22.52 -4.22
CA GLY A 422 -2.19 23.71 -4.84
C GLY A 422 -1.18 24.47 -5.71
N THR A 423 -0.81 25.68 -5.32
CA THR A 423 0.19 26.51 -6.01
C THR A 423 1.57 26.48 -5.35
N ALA A 424 1.73 25.76 -4.24
CA ALA A 424 3.01 25.67 -3.54
C ALA A 424 3.96 24.68 -4.24
N SER A 425 5.25 24.82 -3.96
CA SER A 425 6.26 23.86 -4.40
C SER A 425 6.10 22.55 -3.65
N GLY A 426 6.53 21.46 -4.28
CA GLY A 426 6.69 20.18 -3.61
C GLY A 426 7.85 20.21 -2.60
N SER A 427 7.94 19.16 -1.80
CA SER A 427 8.88 19.00 -0.70
C SER A 427 9.79 17.78 -0.87
N PRO A 428 10.92 17.71 -0.15
CA PRO A 428 11.71 16.49 -0.09
C PRO A 428 11.19 15.48 0.95
N ARG A 429 10.00 15.67 1.52
CA ARG A 429 9.40 14.72 2.48
C ARG A 429 9.27 13.35 1.83
N VAL A 430 9.56 12.30 2.60
CA VAL A 430 9.50 10.92 2.10
C VAL A 430 8.10 10.54 1.62
N SER A 431 7.07 11.08 2.25
CA SER A 431 5.66 10.91 1.91
C SER A 431 5.20 11.75 0.70
N ASP A 432 5.99 12.77 0.28
CA ASP A 432 5.66 13.59 -0.89
C ASP A 432 6.12 12.93 -2.18
N ARG A 433 5.28 12.06 -2.71
CA ARG A 433 5.54 11.39 -4.00
C ARG A 433 5.18 12.26 -5.20
N GLY A 434 4.43 13.36 -5.01
CA GLY A 434 4.01 14.29 -6.06
C GLY A 434 5.16 14.98 -6.78
N SER A 435 6.34 15.05 -6.16
CA SER A 435 7.57 15.64 -6.71
C SER A 435 8.52 14.61 -7.33
N THR A 436 8.08 13.37 -7.58
CA THR A 436 8.97 12.25 -7.95
C THR A 436 8.46 11.45 -9.15
N ALA A 437 9.39 10.89 -9.92
CA ALA A 437 9.12 9.87 -10.94
C ALA A 437 9.94 8.62 -10.62
N GLN A 438 9.26 7.46 -10.53
CA GLN A 438 9.85 6.21 -10.03
C GLN A 438 10.41 5.33 -11.14
N ALA A 439 11.35 4.47 -10.77
CA ALA A 439 11.90 3.44 -11.64
C ALA A 439 10.80 2.56 -12.27
N GLY A 440 10.90 2.39 -13.57
CA GLY A 440 9.97 1.65 -14.40
C GLY A 440 8.76 2.43 -14.91
N GLN A 441 8.45 3.60 -14.36
CA GLN A 441 7.39 4.47 -14.88
C GLN A 441 7.78 5.03 -16.26
N GLN A 442 6.79 5.17 -17.13
CA GLN A 442 6.97 5.58 -18.53
C GLN A 442 6.34 6.94 -18.80
N PHE A 443 7.12 7.85 -19.36
CA PHE A 443 6.67 9.20 -19.66
C PHE A 443 7.05 9.64 -21.07
N VAL A 444 6.25 10.53 -21.64
CA VAL A 444 6.55 11.17 -22.92
C VAL A 444 7.52 12.33 -22.69
N VAL A 445 8.62 12.34 -23.44
CA VAL A 445 9.61 13.42 -23.40
C VAL A 445 9.00 14.71 -23.94
N ALA A 446 8.91 15.72 -23.10
CA ALA A 446 8.34 17.03 -23.43
C ALA A 446 9.38 18.01 -23.96
N ASP A 447 10.64 17.93 -23.47
CA ASP A 447 11.73 18.84 -23.86
C ASP A 447 13.09 18.29 -23.39
N LYS A 448 14.20 18.92 -23.85
CA LYS A 448 15.58 18.60 -23.43
C LYS A 448 16.42 19.87 -23.37
N LYS A 449 17.20 20.05 -22.30
CA LYS A 449 18.11 21.19 -22.16
C LYS A 449 19.38 20.80 -21.40
N GLY A 450 20.49 20.66 -22.11
CA GLY A 450 21.76 20.22 -21.50
C GLY A 450 21.63 18.86 -20.83
N ALA A 451 21.95 18.77 -19.56
CA ALA A 451 21.83 17.57 -18.73
C ALA A 451 20.41 17.32 -18.17
N TRP A 452 19.41 18.06 -18.62
CA TRP A 452 18.05 18.00 -18.12
C TRP A 452 17.11 17.42 -19.18
N THR A 453 16.18 16.57 -18.74
CA THR A 453 15.08 16.04 -19.55
C THR A 453 13.76 16.50 -18.95
N ALA A 454 12.85 16.96 -19.80
CA ALA A 454 11.49 17.25 -19.40
C ALA A 454 10.53 16.14 -19.85
N ILE A 455 9.52 15.90 -19.03
CA ILE A 455 8.42 14.97 -19.30
C ILE A 455 7.06 15.67 -19.09
N TRP A 456 6.01 15.13 -19.71
CA TRP A 456 4.65 15.49 -19.36
C TRP A 456 4.24 14.72 -18.08
N PHE A 457 3.77 15.45 -17.07
CA PHE A 457 3.49 14.94 -15.74
C PHE A 457 2.46 15.86 -15.05
N SER A 458 1.37 15.30 -14.55
CA SER A 458 0.33 16.06 -13.82
C SER A 458 -0.16 17.32 -14.54
N GLY A 459 -0.41 17.23 -15.86
CA GLY A 459 -0.84 18.38 -16.67
C GLY A 459 0.25 19.44 -16.93
N SER A 460 1.51 19.16 -16.57
CA SER A 460 2.61 20.14 -16.63
C SER A 460 3.84 19.58 -17.34
N LYS A 461 4.73 20.49 -17.77
CA LYS A 461 6.09 20.15 -18.21
C LYS A 461 7.03 20.26 -17.01
N VAL A 462 7.60 19.15 -16.60
CA VAL A 462 8.50 19.06 -15.44
C VAL A 462 9.86 18.51 -15.82
N TRP A 463 10.89 18.89 -15.09
CA TRP A 463 12.28 18.62 -15.42
C TRP A 463 12.96 17.75 -14.37
N PHE A 464 13.80 16.82 -14.80
CA PHE A 464 14.69 16.09 -13.91
C PHE A 464 16.11 16.06 -14.46
N PHE A 465 17.07 15.92 -13.56
CA PHE A 465 18.49 15.81 -13.92
C PHE A 465 18.74 14.45 -14.54
N ASN A 466 19.23 14.41 -15.76
CA ASN A 466 19.41 13.20 -16.57
C ASN A 466 20.61 13.33 -17.51
N PRO A 467 21.83 13.47 -16.96
CA PRO A 467 23.03 13.66 -17.74
C PRO A 467 23.23 12.50 -18.71
N HIS A 468 23.33 12.80 -20.00
CA HIS A 468 23.48 11.81 -21.07
C HIS A 468 22.42 10.69 -21.06
N GLY A 469 21.27 10.89 -20.41
CA GLY A 469 20.22 9.89 -20.27
C GLY A 469 20.51 8.80 -19.23
N ALA A 470 21.38 9.07 -18.25
CA ALA A 470 21.81 8.09 -17.24
C ALA A 470 20.66 7.57 -16.36
N ASN A 471 19.62 8.41 -16.13
CA ASN A 471 18.47 8.07 -15.29
C ASN A 471 17.26 7.54 -16.09
N THR A 472 17.44 7.26 -17.38
CA THR A 472 16.37 6.75 -18.26
C THR A 472 16.87 5.68 -19.19
N VAL A 473 15.95 4.82 -19.62
CA VAL A 473 16.12 3.92 -20.77
C VAL A 473 15.09 4.27 -21.84
N ARG A 474 15.45 4.08 -23.11
CA ARG A 474 14.51 4.29 -24.24
C ARG A 474 13.50 3.15 -24.29
N THR A 475 12.23 3.48 -24.35
CA THR A 475 11.18 2.49 -24.62
C THR A 475 11.16 2.20 -26.13
N ARG A 476 11.30 0.91 -26.51
CA ARG A 476 11.51 0.46 -27.89
C ARG A 476 10.24 -0.02 -28.60
N GLY A 477 9.11 0.60 -28.37
CA GLY A 477 7.84 0.20 -28.97
C GLY A 477 6.98 -0.66 -28.03
N GLY A 478 5.82 -1.07 -28.52
CA GLY A 478 4.82 -1.80 -27.72
C GLY A 478 4.02 -0.92 -26.76
N VAL A 479 4.20 0.41 -26.79
CA VAL A 479 3.46 1.34 -25.96
C VAL A 479 2.52 2.21 -26.81
N THR A 480 1.39 2.58 -26.24
CA THR A 480 0.44 3.52 -26.84
C THR A 480 0.56 4.87 -26.15
N VAL A 481 0.70 5.92 -26.94
CA VAL A 481 0.71 7.31 -26.46
C VAL A 481 -0.65 7.93 -26.74
N LEU A 482 -1.23 8.56 -25.73
CA LEU A 482 -2.52 9.23 -25.80
C LEU A 482 -2.30 10.74 -25.75
N SER A 483 -2.99 11.46 -26.61
CA SER A 483 -3.05 12.93 -26.60
C SER A 483 -4.50 13.38 -26.64
N SER A 484 -4.76 14.66 -26.33
CA SER A 484 -6.11 15.21 -26.46
C SER A 484 -6.65 14.96 -27.87
N GLY A 485 -7.76 14.24 -27.97
CA GLY A 485 -8.45 13.95 -29.23
C GLY A 485 -9.42 15.06 -29.65
N VAL A 486 -9.78 15.94 -28.73
CA VAL A 486 -10.73 17.01 -28.96
C VAL A 486 -9.96 18.28 -29.34
N ALA A 487 -10.21 18.79 -30.55
CA ALA A 487 -9.75 20.12 -30.95
C ALA A 487 -10.52 21.14 -30.10
N GLY A 488 -9.91 21.65 -29.05
CA GLY A 488 -10.57 22.61 -28.16
C GLY A 488 -9.66 23.10 -27.03
N THR A 489 -10.17 24.03 -26.27
CA THR A 489 -9.42 24.75 -25.21
C THR A 489 -9.53 24.08 -23.83
N GLN A 490 -10.39 23.07 -23.68
CA GLN A 490 -10.60 22.39 -22.40
C GLN A 490 -9.65 21.20 -22.26
N PRO A 491 -9.00 21.01 -21.10
CA PRO A 491 -8.24 19.80 -20.85
C PRO A 491 -9.13 18.55 -20.89
N VAL A 492 -8.59 17.41 -21.36
CA VAL A 492 -9.28 16.11 -21.22
C VAL A 492 -9.42 15.78 -19.75
N ALA A 493 -10.61 15.40 -19.31
CA ALA A 493 -10.90 15.06 -17.94
C ALA A 493 -10.19 13.75 -17.53
N VAL A 494 -9.70 13.72 -16.30
CA VAL A 494 -8.97 12.62 -15.68
C VAL A 494 -9.77 12.09 -14.50
N TYR A 495 -9.86 10.78 -14.36
CA TYR A 495 -10.69 10.11 -13.35
C TYR A 495 -9.84 9.16 -12.48
N GLY A 496 -10.32 8.89 -11.27
CA GLY A 496 -9.76 7.88 -10.38
C GLY A 496 -10.56 6.57 -10.34
N LEU A 497 -11.79 6.56 -10.84
CA LEU A 497 -12.71 5.41 -10.82
C LEU A 497 -13.26 5.12 -12.23
N SER A 498 -13.51 3.83 -12.53
CA SER A 498 -13.98 3.34 -13.83
C SER A 498 -15.44 2.90 -13.82
N TYR A 499 -16.30 3.47 -12.98
CA TYR A 499 -17.70 3.07 -12.93
C TYR A 499 -18.46 3.34 -14.23
N PRO A 500 -19.52 2.54 -14.56
CA PRO A 500 -20.45 2.80 -15.66
C PRO A 500 -21.15 4.17 -15.54
N GLU A 501 -21.78 4.61 -16.61
CA GLU A 501 -22.65 5.79 -16.56
C GLU A 501 -23.93 5.47 -15.77
N ALA A 502 -24.50 6.48 -15.10
CA ALA A 502 -25.69 6.27 -14.26
C ALA A 502 -26.88 5.62 -14.99
N SER A 503 -27.02 5.87 -16.31
CA SER A 503 -28.05 5.27 -17.14
C SER A 503 -27.83 3.80 -17.51
N GLU A 504 -26.66 3.25 -17.24
CA GLU A 504 -26.28 1.87 -17.58
C GLU A 504 -26.60 0.89 -16.44
N TYR A 505 -26.96 1.41 -15.26
CA TYR A 505 -27.32 0.57 -14.13
C TYR A 505 -28.74 0.02 -14.27
N PRO A 506 -28.94 -1.29 -14.03
CA PRO A 506 -30.26 -1.90 -14.08
C PRO A 506 -31.18 -1.38 -12.95
N ALA A 507 -32.49 -1.50 -13.14
CA ALA A 507 -33.47 -1.11 -12.14
C ALA A 507 -33.22 -1.82 -10.79
N GLY A 508 -33.24 -1.06 -9.71
CA GLY A 508 -32.96 -1.56 -8.36
C GLY A 508 -31.48 -1.58 -7.95
N LYS A 509 -30.55 -1.26 -8.86
CA LYS A 509 -29.14 -0.99 -8.56
C LYS A 509 -28.91 0.52 -8.56
N GLY A 510 -28.50 1.08 -7.44
CA GLY A 510 -28.10 2.48 -7.40
C GLY A 510 -26.77 2.68 -8.15
N PRO A 511 -26.64 3.74 -8.98
CA PRO A 511 -25.36 4.00 -9.64
C PRO A 511 -24.30 4.39 -8.62
N SER A 512 -23.13 3.76 -8.72
CA SER A 512 -21.94 4.29 -8.08
C SER A 512 -21.52 5.59 -8.75
N THR A 513 -21.00 6.52 -7.96
CA THR A 513 -20.67 7.86 -8.45
C THR A 513 -19.21 7.97 -8.79
N LYS A 514 -18.90 8.54 -9.94
CA LYS A 514 -17.58 9.00 -10.33
C LYS A 514 -17.62 10.46 -10.74
N ALA A 515 -16.54 11.16 -10.50
CA ALA A 515 -16.35 12.53 -10.96
C ALA A 515 -14.93 12.70 -11.48
N PRO A 516 -14.70 13.64 -12.38
CA PRO A 516 -13.34 14.04 -12.75
C PRO A 516 -12.56 14.48 -11.52
N LEU A 517 -11.27 14.16 -11.48
CA LEU A 517 -10.33 14.71 -10.52
C LEU A 517 -10.13 16.19 -10.86
N SER A 518 -10.80 17.08 -10.14
CA SER A 518 -11.02 18.48 -10.54
C SER A 518 -9.74 19.29 -10.73
N MET A 519 -8.63 18.88 -10.10
CA MET A 519 -7.33 19.55 -10.21
C MET A 519 -6.48 18.97 -11.34
N TYR A 520 -6.94 17.93 -12.03
CA TYR A 520 -6.20 17.21 -13.06
C TYR A 520 -6.87 17.32 -14.43
N GLY A 521 -6.06 17.22 -15.46
CA GLY A 521 -6.52 17.19 -16.86
C GLY A 521 -5.35 17.07 -17.82
N ILE A 522 -5.62 16.70 -19.05
CA ILE A 522 -4.63 16.67 -20.13
C ILE A 522 -4.83 17.90 -21.02
N PRO A 523 -3.98 18.92 -20.89
CA PRO A 523 -4.01 20.09 -21.78
C PRO A 523 -3.71 19.73 -23.24
N ALA A 524 -4.20 20.54 -24.16
CA ALA A 524 -3.84 20.41 -25.57
C ALA A 524 -2.31 20.45 -25.77
N GLY A 525 -1.82 19.59 -26.65
CA GLY A 525 -0.37 19.48 -26.97
C GLY A 525 0.43 18.61 -26.00
N GLN A 526 -0.16 18.11 -24.93
CA GLN A 526 0.45 17.11 -24.05
C GLN A 526 0.11 15.69 -24.49
N ALA A 527 0.95 14.72 -24.06
CA ALA A 527 0.74 13.32 -24.35
C ALA A 527 1.20 12.45 -23.17
N TYR A 528 0.47 11.36 -22.91
CA TYR A 528 0.67 10.44 -21.80
C TYR A 528 0.73 9.00 -22.28
N VAL A 529 1.39 8.13 -21.54
CA VAL A 529 1.54 6.71 -21.89
C VAL A 529 0.35 5.93 -21.33
N ALA A 530 -0.34 5.18 -22.19
CA ALA A 530 -1.30 4.17 -21.75
C ALA A 530 -0.56 2.97 -21.15
N THR A 531 -0.99 2.51 -19.99
CA THR A 531 -0.40 1.35 -19.31
C THR A 531 -0.97 0.03 -19.83
N ALA A 532 -2.20 0.05 -20.37
CA ALA A 532 -2.89 -1.10 -20.94
C ALA A 532 -3.80 -0.69 -22.11
N ALA A 533 -4.39 -1.65 -22.79
CA ALA A 533 -5.49 -1.43 -23.73
C ALA A 533 -6.72 -0.85 -22.99
N PRO A 534 -7.63 -0.11 -23.68
CA PRO A 534 -8.80 0.43 -23.03
C PRO A 534 -9.74 -0.70 -22.57
N ALA A 535 -10.25 -0.59 -21.35
CA ALA A 535 -11.17 -1.54 -20.75
C ALA A 535 -12.59 -0.93 -20.63
N ALA A 536 -13.63 -1.75 -20.66
CA ALA A 536 -14.98 -1.33 -20.33
C ALA A 536 -15.04 -0.88 -18.86
N THR A 537 -15.91 0.08 -18.58
CA THR A 537 -16.21 0.48 -17.19
C THR A 537 -17.06 -0.60 -16.54
N ASP A 538 -16.89 -0.82 -15.25
CA ASP A 538 -17.63 -1.83 -14.50
C ASP A 538 -17.86 -1.45 -13.04
N ASP A 539 -18.79 -2.18 -12.39
CA ASP A 539 -19.11 -2.06 -10.98
C ASP A 539 -19.65 -3.39 -10.44
N PHE A 540 -19.37 -3.69 -9.18
CA PHE A 540 -19.73 -4.95 -8.53
C PHE A 540 -20.67 -4.76 -7.35
N PHE A 541 -21.73 -5.55 -7.29
CA PHE A 541 -22.73 -5.58 -6.23
C PHE A 541 -22.69 -6.90 -5.46
N PRO A 542 -22.01 -6.95 -4.29
CA PRO A 542 -21.79 -8.19 -3.55
C PRO A 542 -23.09 -8.79 -2.98
N SER A 543 -24.18 -8.01 -2.88
CA SER A 543 -25.44 -8.49 -2.32
C SER A 543 -26.07 -9.65 -3.11
N ASP A 544 -25.75 -9.77 -4.39
CA ASP A 544 -26.27 -10.79 -5.30
C ASP A 544 -25.28 -11.19 -6.40
N GLY A 545 -24.01 -10.76 -6.29
CA GLY A 545 -22.95 -11.06 -7.25
C GLY A 545 -23.10 -10.39 -8.61
N THR A 546 -23.92 -9.33 -8.72
CA THR A 546 -24.14 -8.65 -10.00
C THR A 546 -22.93 -7.82 -10.39
N VAL A 547 -22.44 -8.02 -11.62
CA VAL A 547 -21.48 -7.11 -12.29
C VAL A 547 -22.25 -6.26 -13.31
N VAL A 548 -22.12 -4.94 -13.20
CA VAL A 548 -22.64 -4.00 -14.20
C VAL A 548 -21.49 -3.57 -15.08
N THR A 549 -21.57 -3.85 -16.38
CA THR A 549 -20.56 -3.44 -17.37
C THR A 549 -21.14 -2.32 -18.24
N GLY A 550 -20.41 -1.21 -18.32
CA GLY A 550 -20.79 -0.06 -19.15
C GLY A 550 -20.37 -0.20 -20.61
N GLY A 551 -21.02 0.57 -21.47
CA GLY A 551 -20.73 0.63 -22.90
C GLY A 551 -19.51 1.50 -23.26
N LYS A 552 -19.04 2.35 -22.35
CA LYS A 552 -17.86 3.18 -22.56
C LYS A 552 -16.59 2.46 -22.10
N THR A 553 -15.48 2.78 -22.76
CA THR A 553 -14.15 2.26 -22.36
C THR A 553 -13.25 3.38 -21.88
N MET A 554 -12.34 3.05 -20.97
CA MET A 554 -11.32 3.95 -20.45
C MET A 554 -9.92 3.36 -20.61
N TYR A 555 -8.96 4.23 -20.90
CA TYR A 555 -7.54 3.91 -20.77
C TYR A 555 -7.07 4.20 -19.36
N THR A 556 -6.23 3.34 -18.82
CA THR A 556 -5.33 3.67 -17.70
C THR A 556 -4.06 4.30 -18.26
N ILE A 557 -3.64 5.42 -17.69
CA ILE A 557 -2.45 6.18 -18.12
C ILE A 557 -1.47 6.39 -16.97
N GLN A 558 -0.18 6.52 -17.28
CA GLN A 558 0.80 7.08 -16.35
C GLN A 558 0.64 8.61 -16.36
N TYR A 559 -0.06 9.18 -15.37
CA TYR A 559 -0.42 10.60 -15.35
C TYR A 559 0.58 11.47 -14.58
N ASN A 560 0.86 11.10 -13.35
CA ASN A 560 1.91 11.65 -12.47
C ASN A 560 2.67 10.47 -11.81
N HIS A 561 3.02 10.51 -10.53
CA HIS A 561 3.52 9.33 -9.83
C HIS A 561 2.45 8.22 -9.69
N ARG A 562 1.16 8.58 -9.85
CA ARG A 562 0.01 7.67 -9.88
C ARG A 562 -0.46 7.41 -11.30
N THR A 563 -1.17 6.33 -11.47
CA THR A 563 -1.99 6.13 -12.67
C THR A 563 -3.25 7.00 -12.61
N ALA A 564 -3.96 7.08 -13.72
CA ALA A 564 -5.25 7.73 -13.81
C ALA A 564 -6.05 7.20 -15.00
N LEU A 565 -7.34 7.52 -15.09
CA LEU A 565 -8.25 7.02 -16.10
C LEU A 565 -8.72 8.14 -17.01
N VAL A 566 -8.82 7.86 -18.31
CA VAL A 566 -9.39 8.78 -19.31
C VAL A 566 -10.32 8.01 -20.26
N TYR A 567 -11.42 8.60 -20.65
CA TYR A 567 -12.29 7.97 -21.66
C TYR A 567 -11.56 7.81 -23.00
N SER A 568 -11.69 6.65 -23.60
CA SER A 568 -11.07 6.36 -24.91
C SER A 568 -11.60 7.28 -26.02
N ALA A 569 -12.84 7.75 -25.90
CA ALA A 569 -13.45 8.68 -26.84
C ALA A 569 -12.87 10.12 -26.77
N ASP A 570 -12.25 10.50 -25.65
CA ASP A 570 -11.74 11.86 -25.44
C ASP A 570 -10.27 12.03 -25.88
N VAL A 571 -9.61 10.93 -26.25
CA VAL A 571 -8.18 10.93 -26.60
C VAL A 571 -7.93 10.34 -27.98
N THR A 572 -6.83 10.74 -28.59
CA THR A 572 -6.27 10.12 -29.79
C THR A 572 -5.14 9.17 -29.38
N ALA A 573 -5.31 7.89 -29.67
CA ALA A 573 -4.33 6.87 -29.39
C ALA A 573 -3.37 6.67 -30.57
N ARG A 574 -2.07 6.69 -30.31
CA ARG A 574 -1.01 6.45 -31.29
C ARG A 574 -0.06 5.37 -30.77
N PRO A 575 -0.10 4.15 -31.32
CA PRO A 575 0.91 3.16 -31.02
C PRO A 575 2.30 3.66 -31.47
N LEU A 576 3.29 3.54 -30.60
CA LEU A 576 4.69 3.70 -30.99
C LEU A 576 5.17 2.38 -31.58
N GLY A 577 5.35 2.34 -32.90
CA GLY A 577 5.92 1.19 -33.61
C GLY A 577 7.31 0.88 -33.06
N GLY A 578 7.65 -0.41 -32.95
CA GLY A 578 9.04 -0.81 -32.78
C GLY A 578 9.86 -0.24 -33.93
N GLU A 579 10.98 0.41 -33.62
CA GLU A 579 11.96 0.74 -34.68
C GLU A 579 12.28 -0.58 -35.42
N GLN A 580 11.91 -0.64 -36.67
CA GLN A 580 12.43 -1.68 -37.57
C GLN A 580 13.95 -1.63 -37.50
N ARG A 581 14.59 -2.76 -37.28
CA ARG A 581 16.05 -2.92 -37.17
C ARG A 581 16.75 -2.43 -38.41
#